data_b7b3ff0015a4d1d3051a88e123be42d2
#
_entry.id   b7b3ff0015a4d1d3051a88e123be42d2
#
_cell.length_a   1.000
_cell.length_b   1.000
_cell.length_c   1.000
_cell.angle_alpha   90.00
_cell.angle_beta   90.00
_cell.angle_gamma   90.00
#
_symmetry.space_group_name_H-M   'P 1'
#
loop_
_entity.id
_entity.type
_entity.pdbx_description
1 polymer ?
#
loop_
_entity_poly.entity_id
_entity_poly.type
_entity_poly.pdbx_seq_one_letter_code
_entity_poly.pdbx_strand_id
1 'polypeptide(L)'
;MNVTKHEHACLVLEHDGERLVIDPGNFTSPLPSLENVTAIVITHQHPDHWSDDQLASIRQGNPDAPIFGPAGVAAAASNWNVTTVADGASETVGVWTLEFFGSEHAVIHRSIPLIDNVGVLVNGTFWYGGDSFTVPPKPVQHAAIPAGAPWLKIS
;
A
#
# COMPACT_ATOMS: atom_id res chain seq x y z
N MET A 1 -17.93 -1.49 1.35
CA MET A 1 -16.52 -1.84 1.08
C MET A 1 -16.14 -3.01 1.98
N ASN A 2 -15.59 -4.06 1.40
CA ASN A 2 -15.06 -5.23 2.12
C ASN A 2 -13.53 -5.15 2.16
N VAL A 3 -12.91 -5.62 3.25
CA VAL A 3 -11.46 -5.65 3.41
C VAL A 3 -11.04 -7.06 3.75
N THR A 4 -10.18 -7.65 2.94
CA THR A 4 -9.53 -8.93 3.21
C THR A 4 -8.10 -8.68 3.61
N LYS A 5 -7.70 -9.09 4.82
CA LYS A 5 -6.34 -9.05 5.32
C LYS A 5 -5.66 -10.39 5.01
N HIS A 6 -4.62 -10.32 4.18
CA HIS A 6 -3.70 -11.44 3.94
C HIS A 6 -2.54 -11.43 4.94
N GLU A 7 -1.60 -12.35 4.82
CA GLU A 7 -0.44 -12.38 5.70
C GLU A 7 0.36 -11.08 5.60
N HIS A 8 1.08 -10.76 6.65
CA HIS A 8 1.93 -9.58 6.79
C HIS A 8 1.17 -8.27 6.52
N ALA A 9 1.53 -7.53 5.48
CA ALA A 9 1.01 -6.19 5.19
C ALA A 9 -0.07 -6.13 4.11
N CYS A 10 -0.29 -7.23 3.39
CA CYS A 10 -1.15 -7.23 2.21
C CYS A 10 -2.64 -7.12 2.55
N LEU A 11 -3.29 -6.17 1.88
CA LEU A 11 -4.72 -5.92 1.97
C LEU A 11 -5.35 -5.96 0.58
N VAL A 12 -6.54 -6.56 0.48
CA VAL A 12 -7.39 -6.48 -0.71
C VAL A 12 -8.70 -5.84 -0.31
N LEU A 13 -9.00 -4.69 -0.87
CA LEU A 13 -10.25 -3.98 -0.68
C LEU A 13 -11.17 -4.24 -1.87
N GLU A 14 -12.44 -4.46 -1.61
CA GLU A 14 -13.47 -4.64 -2.65
C GLU A 14 -14.60 -3.63 -2.45
N HIS A 15 -14.95 -2.95 -3.53
CA HIS A 15 -16.04 -1.98 -3.56
C HIS A 15 -16.65 -1.92 -4.95
N ASP A 16 -17.98 -2.03 -5.04
CA ASP A 16 -18.76 -1.94 -6.29
C ASP A 16 -18.19 -2.80 -7.44
N GLY A 17 -17.69 -4.01 -7.12
CA GLY A 17 -17.17 -4.97 -8.10
C GLY A 17 -15.72 -4.75 -8.51
N GLU A 18 -15.05 -3.71 -8.01
CA GLU A 18 -13.64 -3.44 -8.24
C GLU A 18 -12.78 -3.78 -7.01
N ARG A 19 -11.50 -4.04 -7.26
CA ARG A 19 -10.50 -4.35 -6.22
C ARG A 19 -9.35 -3.37 -6.22
N LEU A 20 -8.93 -3.00 -5.01
CA LEU A 20 -7.69 -2.31 -4.71
C LEU A 20 -6.79 -3.26 -3.92
N VAL A 21 -5.55 -3.45 -4.37
CA VAL A 21 -4.54 -4.23 -3.64
C VAL A 21 -3.53 -3.28 -3.00
N ILE A 22 -3.25 -3.47 -1.73
CA ILE A 22 -2.26 -2.67 -1.00
C ILE A 22 -1.17 -3.59 -0.45
N ASP A 23 0.08 -3.23 -0.66
CA ASP A 23 1.29 -3.87 -0.15
C ASP A 23 1.36 -5.41 -0.40
N PRO A 24 1.31 -5.86 -1.67
CA PRO A 24 1.46 -7.27 -2.01
C PRO A 24 2.94 -7.71 -1.95
N GLY A 25 3.46 -7.92 -0.75
CA GLY A 25 4.86 -8.22 -0.46
C GLY A 25 5.22 -9.71 -0.48
N ASN A 26 6.51 -9.99 -0.31
CA ASN A 26 7.05 -11.36 -0.35
C ASN A 26 6.81 -12.17 0.94
N PHE A 27 6.32 -11.53 2.04
CA PHE A 27 5.87 -12.23 3.25
C PHE A 27 4.39 -12.61 3.20
N THR A 28 3.72 -12.28 2.12
CA THR A 28 2.37 -12.74 1.81
C THR A 28 2.45 -13.97 0.93
N SER A 29 1.72 -15.04 1.26
CA SER A 29 1.56 -16.19 0.36
C SER A 29 1.07 -15.73 -1.01
N PRO A 30 1.40 -16.45 -2.10
CA PRO A 30 0.94 -16.08 -3.43
C PRO A 30 -0.56 -15.80 -3.43
N LEU A 31 -0.93 -14.60 -3.86
CA LEU A 31 -2.33 -14.23 -3.95
C LEU A 31 -3.05 -15.12 -4.97
N PRO A 32 -4.33 -15.48 -4.72
CA PRO A 32 -5.11 -16.15 -5.74
C PRO A 32 -5.24 -15.25 -6.96
N SER A 33 -5.63 -15.84 -8.10
CA SER A 33 -5.96 -15.02 -9.28
C SER A 33 -7.04 -14.01 -8.92
N LEU A 34 -6.69 -12.72 -8.97
CA LEU A 34 -7.61 -11.62 -8.72
C LEU A 34 -8.08 -11.02 -10.04
N GLU A 35 -9.39 -10.88 -10.18
CA GLU A 35 -10.01 -10.17 -11.30
C GLU A 35 -10.49 -8.79 -10.84
N ASN A 36 -10.65 -7.87 -11.81
CA ASN A 36 -11.13 -6.51 -11.57
C ASN A 36 -10.28 -5.71 -10.56
N VAL A 37 -8.97 -5.97 -10.53
CA VAL A 37 -8.05 -5.10 -9.81
C VAL A 37 -7.86 -3.85 -10.66
N THR A 38 -8.32 -2.73 -10.15
CA THR A 38 -8.28 -1.43 -10.84
C THR A 38 -7.22 -0.49 -10.28
N ALA A 39 -6.60 -0.83 -9.13
CA ALA A 39 -5.46 -0.10 -8.59
C ALA A 39 -4.61 -0.98 -7.67
N ILE A 40 -3.32 -0.65 -7.59
CA ILE A 40 -2.36 -1.21 -6.64
C ILE A 40 -1.67 -0.04 -5.93
N VAL A 41 -1.54 -0.12 -4.60
CA VAL A 41 -0.80 0.86 -3.80
C VAL A 41 0.35 0.14 -3.08
N ILE A 42 1.54 0.73 -3.12
CA ILE A 42 2.72 0.27 -2.40
C ILE A 42 3.17 1.41 -1.51
N THR A 43 3.15 1.21 -0.18
CA THR A 43 3.42 2.27 0.78
C THR A 43 4.89 2.65 0.86
N HIS A 44 5.80 1.69 0.71
CA HIS A 44 7.24 1.91 0.73
C HIS A 44 8.02 0.76 0.06
N GLN A 45 9.32 0.92 -0.09
CA GLN A 45 10.17 0.07 -0.95
C GLN A 45 10.63 -1.26 -0.35
N HIS A 46 10.32 -1.58 0.90
CA HIS A 46 10.74 -2.85 1.50
C HIS A 46 10.07 -4.05 0.80
N PRO A 47 10.80 -5.17 0.61
CA PRO A 47 10.29 -6.31 -0.17
C PRO A 47 9.15 -7.08 0.50
N ASP A 48 8.96 -6.92 1.79
CA ASP A 48 7.80 -7.47 2.51
C ASP A 48 6.49 -6.68 2.25
N HIS A 49 6.58 -5.53 1.55
CA HIS A 49 5.44 -4.72 1.11
C HIS A 49 5.20 -4.75 -0.40
N TRP A 50 6.15 -5.25 -1.18
CA TRP A 50 5.94 -5.54 -2.60
C TRP A 50 6.92 -6.58 -3.11
N SER A 51 6.56 -7.30 -4.18
CA SER A 51 7.48 -8.20 -4.87
C SER A 51 7.10 -8.34 -6.34
N ASP A 52 8.09 -8.64 -7.18
CA ASP A 52 7.89 -8.85 -8.61
C ASP A 52 6.89 -9.98 -8.88
N ASP A 53 6.96 -11.08 -8.14
CA ASP A 53 6.08 -12.23 -8.33
C ASP A 53 4.62 -11.89 -8.04
N GLN A 54 4.35 -11.14 -6.97
CA GLN A 54 3.00 -10.71 -6.63
C GLN A 54 2.46 -9.73 -7.67
N LEU A 55 3.27 -8.74 -8.07
CA LEU A 55 2.86 -7.78 -9.10
C LEU A 55 2.61 -8.46 -10.45
N ALA A 56 3.47 -9.42 -10.85
CA ALA A 56 3.29 -10.19 -12.07
C ALA A 56 1.98 -10.99 -12.03
N SER A 57 1.70 -11.66 -10.92
CA SER A 57 0.45 -12.43 -10.74
C SER A 57 -0.79 -11.55 -10.85
N ILE A 58 -0.80 -10.38 -10.21
CA ILE A 58 -1.92 -9.44 -10.26
C ILE A 58 -2.10 -8.90 -11.70
N ARG A 59 -1.00 -8.49 -12.34
CA ARG A 59 -1.03 -7.91 -13.69
C ARG A 59 -1.39 -8.93 -14.78
N GLN A 60 -1.24 -10.23 -14.54
CA GLN A 60 -1.65 -11.26 -15.49
C GLN A 60 -3.14 -11.19 -15.80
N GLY A 61 -3.98 -10.93 -14.80
CA GLY A 61 -5.43 -10.75 -14.98
C GLY A 61 -5.87 -9.28 -15.13
N ASN A 62 -4.99 -8.33 -14.82
CA ASN A 62 -5.31 -6.90 -14.74
C ASN A 62 -4.15 -6.06 -15.31
N PRO A 63 -3.86 -6.16 -16.63
CA PRO A 63 -2.64 -5.59 -17.22
C PRO A 63 -2.56 -4.06 -17.11
N ASP A 64 -3.69 -3.39 -17.06
CA ASP A 64 -3.79 -1.92 -17.05
C ASP A 64 -3.91 -1.33 -15.64
N ALA A 65 -3.93 -2.15 -14.57
CA ALA A 65 -4.05 -1.66 -13.20
C ALA A 65 -2.86 -0.74 -12.85
N PRO A 66 -3.06 0.57 -12.60
CA PRO A 66 -1.98 1.46 -12.20
C PRO A 66 -1.42 1.06 -10.83
N ILE A 67 -0.11 1.33 -10.65
CA ILE A 67 0.58 1.16 -9.38
C ILE A 67 0.95 2.54 -8.86
N PHE A 68 0.58 2.84 -7.64
CA PHE A 68 0.90 4.08 -6.94
C PHE A 68 1.87 3.81 -5.80
N GLY A 69 2.86 4.67 -5.62
CA GLY A 69 3.80 4.58 -4.52
C GLY A 69 4.73 5.79 -4.45
N PRO A 70 5.48 5.99 -3.36
CA PRO A 70 6.43 7.09 -3.24
C PRO A 70 7.64 6.93 -4.17
N ALA A 71 8.47 7.96 -4.25
CA ALA A 71 9.64 7.98 -5.14
C ALA A 71 10.58 6.79 -4.92
N GLY A 72 10.79 6.36 -3.67
CA GLY A 72 11.59 5.18 -3.34
C GLY A 72 11.03 3.89 -3.96
N VAL A 73 9.71 3.72 -4.00
CA VAL A 73 9.06 2.59 -4.69
C VAL A 73 9.25 2.70 -6.20
N ALA A 74 9.03 3.87 -6.78
CA ALA A 74 9.21 4.08 -8.22
C ALA A 74 10.64 3.78 -8.68
N ALA A 75 11.64 4.10 -7.85
CA ALA A 75 13.04 3.77 -8.11
C ALA A 75 13.33 2.27 -7.97
N ALA A 76 12.84 1.62 -6.90
CA ALA A 76 13.07 0.20 -6.63
C ALA A 76 12.32 -0.71 -7.61
N ALA A 77 11.08 -0.34 -7.95
CA ALA A 77 10.18 -1.08 -8.86
C ALA A 77 10.16 -0.48 -10.27
N SER A 78 11.32 -0.04 -10.79
CA SER A 78 11.44 0.72 -12.05
C SER A 78 10.87 0.01 -13.28
N ASN A 79 10.76 -1.32 -13.26
CA ASN A 79 10.19 -2.12 -14.35
C ASN A 79 8.64 -2.10 -14.38
N TRP A 80 8.00 -1.55 -13.34
CA TRP A 80 6.55 -1.64 -13.14
C TRP A 80 5.77 -0.37 -13.48
N ASN A 81 6.45 0.67 -13.93
CA ASN A 81 5.84 1.96 -14.27
C ASN A 81 4.96 2.51 -13.14
N VAL A 82 5.57 2.71 -11.96
CA VAL A 82 4.89 3.23 -10.78
C VAL A 82 4.59 4.71 -10.95
N THR A 83 3.34 5.10 -10.75
CA THR A 83 2.94 6.50 -10.61
C THR A 83 3.39 7.01 -9.25
N THR A 84 4.32 7.96 -9.26
CA THR A 84 4.86 8.53 -8.02
C THR A 84 3.83 9.43 -7.34
N VAL A 85 3.57 9.15 -6.07
CA VAL A 85 2.70 9.94 -5.19
C VAL A 85 3.48 10.40 -3.95
N ALA A 86 3.01 11.47 -3.32
CA ALA A 86 3.64 12.07 -2.14
C ALA A 86 2.56 12.60 -1.19
N ASP A 87 2.98 13.10 -0.03
CA ASP A 87 2.10 13.75 0.95
C ASP A 87 1.20 14.79 0.29
N GLY A 88 -0.10 14.69 0.51
CA GLY A 88 -1.12 15.57 -0.06
C GLY A 88 -1.55 15.24 -1.50
N ALA A 89 -0.96 14.23 -2.14
CA ALA A 89 -1.42 13.77 -3.46
C ALA A 89 -2.79 13.10 -3.37
N SER A 90 -3.56 13.18 -4.45
CA SER A 90 -4.86 12.50 -4.59
C SER A 90 -5.02 11.96 -6.00
N GLU A 91 -5.47 10.72 -6.09
CA GLU A 91 -5.73 10.02 -7.33
C GLU A 91 -7.15 9.45 -7.33
N THR A 92 -7.78 9.45 -8.51
CA THR A 92 -9.08 8.79 -8.69
C THR A 92 -8.96 7.78 -9.82
N VAL A 93 -9.28 6.51 -9.52
CA VAL A 93 -9.23 5.42 -10.48
C VAL A 93 -10.40 4.45 -10.22
N GLY A 94 -11.25 4.24 -11.23
CA GLY A 94 -12.47 3.46 -11.04
C GLY A 94 -13.32 4.03 -9.89
N VAL A 95 -13.69 3.15 -8.95
CA VAL A 95 -14.50 3.51 -7.76
C VAL A 95 -13.66 4.05 -6.60
N TRP A 96 -12.32 4.17 -6.78
CA TRP A 96 -11.39 4.52 -5.73
C TRP A 96 -11.01 6.01 -5.78
N THR A 97 -11.16 6.68 -4.66
CA THR A 97 -10.49 7.94 -4.36
C THR A 97 -9.39 7.64 -3.37
N LEU A 98 -8.14 7.86 -3.77
CA LEU A 98 -6.93 7.58 -3.00
C LEU A 98 -6.27 8.89 -2.61
N GLU A 99 -6.21 9.20 -1.31
CA GLU A 99 -5.52 10.38 -0.78
C GLU A 99 -4.28 9.90 -0.01
N PHE A 100 -3.11 10.47 -0.30
CA PHE A 100 -1.85 10.02 0.25
C PHE A 100 -1.31 11.00 1.30
N PHE A 101 -0.82 10.47 2.42
CA PHE A 101 -0.30 11.28 3.53
C PHE A 101 0.94 10.66 4.16
N GLY A 102 1.84 11.54 4.64
CA GLY A 102 3.11 11.15 5.22
C GLY A 102 4.23 11.03 4.19
N SER A 103 5.45 10.97 4.68
CA SER A 103 6.65 10.99 3.81
C SER A 103 7.72 9.99 4.21
N GLU A 104 7.71 9.49 5.45
CA GLU A 104 8.81 8.71 5.99
C GLU A 104 8.34 7.45 6.72
N HIS A 105 9.11 6.39 6.58
CA HIS A 105 9.01 5.16 7.34
C HIS A 105 9.35 5.42 8.82
N ALA A 106 8.75 4.65 9.74
CA ALA A 106 9.13 4.69 11.15
C ALA A 106 10.62 4.32 11.33
N VAL A 107 11.29 4.96 12.29
CA VAL A 107 12.71 4.68 12.57
C VAL A 107 12.86 3.25 13.11
N ILE A 108 13.48 2.36 12.33
CA ILE A 108 13.78 0.99 12.76
C ILE A 108 14.97 1.01 13.74
N HIS A 109 16.07 1.61 13.32
CA HIS A 109 17.28 1.78 14.12
C HIS A 109 18.10 2.95 13.57
N ARG A 110 18.84 3.65 14.46
CA ARG A 110 19.65 4.82 14.09
C ARG A 110 20.69 4.59 12.99
N SER A 111 21.10 3.32 12.76
CA SER A 111 22.05 2.95 11.72
C SER A 111 21.40 2.57 10.38
N ILE A 112 20.06 2.52 10.33
CA ILE A 112 19.29 2.19 9.12
C ILE A 112 18.78 3.51 8.55
N PRO A 113 19.11 3.86 7.30
CA PRO A 113 18.60 5.06 6.67
C PRO A 113 17.07 5.09 6.65
N LEU A 114 16.49 6.27 6.83
CA LEU A 114 15.08 6.49 6.58
C LEU A 114 14.78 6.35 5.09
N ILE A 115 13.65 5.77 4.79
CA ILE A 115 13.13 5.64 3.44
C ILE A 115 11.76 6.28 3.33
N ASP A 116 11.31 6.53 2.10
CA ASP A 116 9.98 7.05 1.84
C ASP A 116 8.91 6.08 2.32
N ASN A 117 7.84 6.61 2.90
CA ASN A 117 6.60 5.88 3.17
C ASN A 117 5.41 6.83 3.02
N VAL A 118 4.39 6.40 2.30
CA VAL A 118 3.11 7.10 2.24
C VAL A 118 2.00 6.20 2.76
N GLY A 119 1.14 6.75 3.62
CA GLY A 119 -0.12 6.13 3.95
C GLY A 119 -1.20 6.48 2.94
N VAL A 120 -2.25 5.69 2.86
CA VAL A 120 -3.37 5.90 1.94
C VAL A 120 -4.70 5.95 2.68
N LEU A 121 -5.48 6.98 2.40
CA LEU A 121 -6.87 7.12 2.80
C LEU A 121 -7.75 6.76 1.60
N VAL A 122 -8.49 5.67 1.71
CA VAL A 122 -9.32 5.12 0.63
C VAL A 122 -10.76 5.54 0.84
N ASN A 123 -11.34 6.19 -0.17
CA ASN A 123 -12.74 6.67 -0.20
C ASN A 123 -13.13 7.46 1.06
N GLY A 124 -12.16 8.15 1.68
CA GLY A 124 -12.36 8.94 2.88
C GLY A 124 -12.77 8.16 4.14
N THR A 125 -12.75 6.83 4.12
CA THR A 125 -13.30 5.97 5.18
C THR A 125 -12.35 4.92 5.71
N PHE A 126 -11.39 4.45 4.91
CA PHE A 126 -10.41 3.44 5.30
C PHE A 126 -9.01 4.02 5.25
N TRP A 127 -8.25 3.84 6.34
CA TRP A 127 -6.87 4.30 6.46
C TRP A 127 -5.88 3.14 6.59
N TYR A 128 -4.76 3.23 5.88
CA TYR A 128 -3.58 2.40 6.10
C TYR A 128 -2.32 3.25 6.00
N GLY A 129 -1.55 3.31 7.07
CA GLY A 129 -0.35 4.17 7.18
C GLY A 129 0.94 3.56 6.63
N GLY A 130 0.92 2.28 6.19
CA GLY A 130 2.16 1.55 5.94
C GLY A 130 2.96 1.36 7.23
N ASP A 131 4.28 1.39 7.13
CA ASP A 131 5.21 1.24 8.27
C ASP A 131 5.61 2.61 8.83
N SER A 132 4.60 3.40 9.21
CA SER A 132 4.81 4.74 9.77
C SER A 132 3.86 5.03 10.93
N PHE A 133 4.15 6.08 11.67
CA PHE A 133 3.27 6.63 12.71
C PHE A 133 2.37 7.75 12.18
N THR A 134 2.32 7.93 10.86
CA THR A 134 1.42 8.92 10.24
C THR A 134 -0.02 8.57 10.56
N VAL A 135 -0.75 9.54 11.07
CA VAL A 135 -2.18 9.39 11.40
C VAL A 135 -3.04 9.88 10.23
N PRO A 136 -4.28 9.39 10.08
CA PRO A 136 -5.17 9.91 9.06
C PRO A 136 -5.49 11.39 9.32
N PRO A 137 -5.69 12.21 8.27
CA PRO A 137 -5.92 13.65 8.40
C PRO A 137 -7.28 14.00 9.00
N LYS A 138 -8.17 13.02 9.08
CA LYS A 138 -9.53 13.15 9.61
C LYS A 138 -9.97 11.83 10.25
N PRO A 139 -11.02 11.81 11.11
CA PRO A 139 -11.58 10.57 11.62
C PRO A 139 -11.99 9.63 10.50
N VAL A 140 -11.67 8.34 10.64
CA VAL A 140 -11.98 7.28 9.67
C VAL A 140 -12.87 6.22 10.31
N GLN A 141 -13.59 5.48 9.48
CA GLN A 141 -14.45 4.39 9.97
C GLN A 141 -13.62 3.13 10.29
N HIS A 142 -12.58 2.89 9.51
CA HIS A 142 -11.72 1.72 9.63
C HIS A 142 -10.26 2.10 9.42
N ALA A 143 -9.37 1.45 10.16
CA ALA A 143 -7.93 1.58 9.97
C ALA A 143 -7.25 0.22 10.09
N ALA A 144 -6.33 -0.07 9.18
CA ALA A 144 -5.34 -1.12 9.37
C ALA A 144 -4.09 -0.50 9.99
N ILE A 145 -3.61 -1.08 11.06
CA ILE A 145 -2.43 -0.60 11.78
C ILE A 145 -1.43 -1.74 11.99
N PRO A 146 -0.12 -1.50 11.91
CA PRO A 146 0.88 -2.49 12.28
C PRO A 146 0.72 -2.90 13.74
N ALA A 147 0.71 -4.22 14.01
CA ALA A 147 0.57 -4.78 15.36
C ALA A 147 1.86 -5.42 15.88
N GLY A 148 2.85 -5.64 15.02
CA GLY A 148 4.14 -6.22 15.37
C GLY A 148 5.19 -5.82 14.34
N ALA A 149 6.19 -5.04 14.76
CA ALA A 149 7.31 -4.64 13.92
C ALA A 149 8.51 -4.27 14.80
N PRO A 150 9.75 -4.35 14.29
CA PRO A 150 10.95 -4.04 15.09
C PRO A 150 10.99 -2.60 15.61
N TRP A 151 10.27 -1.69 14.98
CA TRP A 151 10.16 -0.28 15.36
C TRP A 151 8.96 0.02 16.28
N LEU A 152 8.06 -0.95 16.49
CA LEU A 152 6.95 -0.82 17.45
C LEU A 152 7.42 -1.16 18.86
N LYS A 153 7.21 -0.23 19.79
CA LYS A 153 7.30 -0.50 21.24
C LYS A 153 5.88 -0.64 21.78
N ILE A 154 5.55 -1.84 22.21
CA ILE A 154 4.36 -2.07 23.03
C ILE A 154 4.80 -1.77 24.47
N SER A 155 4.46 -0.62 24.97
CA SER A 155 4.67 -0.23 26.36
C SER A 155 3.46 -0.54 27.23
#